data_fd83d3a97ae24e3f31848cffbf0a0c79
#
_entry.id   fd83d3a97ae24e3f31848cffbf0a0c79
#
_cell.length_a   1.000
_cell.length_b   1.000
_cell.length_c   1.000
_cell.angle_alpha   90.00
_cell.angle_beta   90.00
_cell.angle_gamma   90.00
#
_symmetry.space_group_name_H-M   'P 1'
#
loop_
_entity.id
_entity.type
_entity.pdbx_description
1 polymer ?
#
loop_
_entity_poly.entity_id
_entity_poly.type
_entity_poly.pdbx_seq_one_letter_code
_entity_poly.pdbx_strand_id
1 'polypeptide(L)'
;MVPDGPGFGYPATVLTGVTADMRLMREETFGPVAPVVVVDSFDEAIELANGTGFGLAATVYTHDPVHQQRAGDIRAALVWINAWQQGGVNATYEPWGQRRRGRRRGRLV
;
A
#
# COMPACT_ATOMS: atom_id res chain seq x y z
N MET A 1 1.53 17.59 -16.38
CA MET A 1 1.40 17.85 -17.83
C MET A 1 1.15 16.51 -18.49
N VAL A 2 0.06 16.37 -19.24
CA VAL A 2 -0.20 15.16 -20.04
C VAL A 2 0.58 15.35 -21.34
N PRO A 3 1.37 14.37 -21.82
CA PRO A 3 2.03 14.48 -23.10
C PRO A 3 1.00 14.65 -24.22
N ASP A 4 1.16 15.66 -25.05
CA ASP A 4 0.39 15.80 -26.29
C ASP A 4 0.91 14.77 -27.30
N GLY A 5 0.06 13.81 -27.67
CA GLY A 5 0.41 12.78 -28.65
C GLY A 5 -0.48 11.54 -28.60
N PRO A 6 -0.39 10.65 -29.58
CA PRO A 6 -1.10 9.38 -29.57
C PRO A 6 -0.52 8.50 -28.44
N GLY A 7 -1.39 8.01 -27.55
CA GLY A 7 -0.99 7.14 -26.45
C GLY A 7 -2.00 7.13 -25.29
N PHE A 8 -1.69 6.37 -24.26
CA PHE A 8 -2.51 6.23 -23.06
C PHE A 8 -2.00 7.09 -21.90
N GLY A 9 -1.59 8.34 -22.20
CA GLY A 9 -1.12 9.29 -21.20
C GLY A 9 -2.24 9.68 -20.24
N TYR A 10 -1.99 9.56 -18.92
CA TYR A 10 -2.89 10.03 -17.86
C TYR A 10 -2.10 10.93 -16.90
N PRO A 11 -2.63 12.08 -16.47
CA PRO A 11 -1.92 12.96 -15.55
C PRO A 11 -1.80 12.35 -14.15
N ALA A 12 -0.71 12.62 -13.46
CA ALA A 12 -0.59 12.30 -12.06
C ALA A 12 -1.72 13.01 -11.29
N THR A 13 -2.53 12.23 -10.58
CA THR A 13 -3.78 12.69 -9.97
C THR A 13 -3.81 12.34 -8.49
N VAL A 14 -4.07 13.32 -7.64
CA VAL A 14 -4.37 13.12 -6.21
C VAL A 14 -5.87 13.32 -6.00
N LEU A 15 -6.50 12.35 -5.35
CA LEU A 15 -7.93 12.38 -5.01
C LEU A 15 -8.08 12.56 -3.50
N THR A 16 -8.82 13.58 -3.10
CA THR A 16 -9.19 13.84 -1.70
C THR A 16 -10.69 13.60 -1.49
N GLY A 17 -11.11 13.50 -0.23
CA GLY A 17 -12.51 13.20 0.08
C GLY A 17 -12.91 11.76 -0.28
N VAL A 18 -11.94 10.88 -0.35
CA VAL A 18 -12.15 9.46 -0.67
C VAL A 18 -12.69 8.75 0.57
N THR A 19 -13.69 7.90 0.37
CA THR A 19 -14.29 7.06 1.41
C THR A 19 -14.01 5.59 1.15
N ALA A 20 -14.03 4.76 2.21
CA ALA A 20 -13.65 3.35 2.15
C ALA A 20 -14.55 2.49 1.23
N ASP A 21 -15.77 2.94 0.94
CA ASP A 21 -16.73 2.25 0.06
C ASP A 21 -16.51 2.50 -1.43
N MET A 22 -15.68 3.47 -1.79
CA MET A 22 -15.39 3.79 -3.19
C MET A 22 -14.63 2.65 -3.87
N ARG A 23 -14.91 2.43 -5.17
CA ARG A 23 -14.28 1.35 -5.97
C ARG A 23 -12.76 1.42 -5.96
N LEU A 24 -12.18 2.61 -6.03
CA LEU A 24 -10.73 2.81 -6.04
C LEU A 24 -10.04 2.35 -4.74
N MET A 25 -10.79 2.17 -3.64
CA MET A 25 -10.27 1.61 -2.39
C MET A 25 -10.32 0.07 -2.36
N ARG A 26 -11.05 -0.55 -3.28
CA ARG A 26 -11.25 -2.01 -3.35
C ARG A 26 -10.63 -2.65 -4.58
N GLU A 27 -10.53 -1.88 -5.66
CA GLU A 27 -9.98 -2.34 -6.93
C GLU A 27 -8.63 -1.67 -7.18
N GLU A 28 -7.65 -2.44 -7.67
CA GLU A 28 -6.34 -1.91 -7.99
C GLU A 28 -6.43 -0.96 -9.19
N THR A 29 -6.16 0.32 -8.96
CA THR A 29 -6.03 1.32 -10.03
C THR A 29 -4.60 1.29 -10.53
N PHE A 30 -4.35 0.60 -11.61
CA PHE A 30 -3.00 0.48 -12.18
C PHE A 30 -2.66 1.74 -13.00
N GLY A 31 -2.41 2.87 -12.30
CA GLY A 31 -2.18 4.17 -12.92
C GLY A 31 -1.69 5.21 -11.91
N PRO A 32 -1.36 6.43 -12.38
CA PRO A 32 -0.78 7.49 -11.56
C PRO A 32 -1.87 8.22 -10.74
N VAL A 33 -2.61 7.47 -9.95
CA VAL A 33 -3.69 7.99 -9.09
C VAL A 33 -3.38 7.66 -7.63
N ALA A 34 -3.38 8.69 -6.78
CA ALA A 34 -3.14 8.59 -5.35
C ALA A 34 -4.40 9.01 -4.57
N PRO A 35 -5.20 8.06 -4.06
CA PRO A 35 -6.30 8.37 -3.15
C PRO A 35 -5.77 8.74 -1.77
N VAL A 36 -6.34 9.79 -1.18
CA VAL A 36 -6.03 10.25 0.18
C VAL A 36 -7.28 10.15 1.04
N VAL A 37 -7.19 9.38 2.11
CA VAL A 37 -8.21 9.28 3.14
C VAL A 37 -7.67 9.92 4.41
N VAL A 38 -8.45 10.80 5.00
CA VAL A 38 -8.14 11.39 6.32
C VAL A 38 -8.79 10.54 7.39
N VAL A 39 -8.06 10.24 8.45
CA VAL A 39 -8.49 9.43 9.58
C VAL A 39 -8.28 10.18 10.88
N ASP A 40 -9.06 9.84 11.92
CA ASP A 40 -8.99 10.50 13.22
C ASP A 40 -7.96 9.83 14.16
N SER A 41 -7.51 8.62 13.84
CA SER A 41 -6.56 7.88 14.66
C SER A 41 -5.66 6.95 13.86
N PHE A 42 -4.55 6.54 14.48
CA PHE A 42 -3.68 5.53 13.90
C PHE A 42 -4.34 4.13 13.85
N ASP A 43 -5.24 3.84 14.79
CA ASP A 43 -6.02 2.60 14.78
C ASP A 43 -6.90 2.51 13.55
N GLU A 44 -7.61 3.59 13.24
CA GLU A 44 -8.44 3.68 12.03
C GLU A 44 -7.60 3.54 10.76
N ALA A 45 -6.40 4.15 10.74
CA ALA A 45 -5.48 3.98 9.60
C ALA A 45 -5.09 2.51 9.39
N ILE A 46 -4.78 1.77 10.47
CA ILE A 46 -4.46 0.34 10.41
C ILE A 46 -5.68 -0.47 9.95
N GLU A 47 -6.87 -0.18 10.46
CA GLU A 47 -8.10 -0.87 10.06
C GLU A 47 -8.39 -0.67 8.57
N LEU A 48 -8.31 0.55 8.08
CA LEU A 48 -8.49 0.85 6.65
C LEU A 48 -7.44 0.15 5.78
N ALA A 49 -6.18 0.20 6.15
CA ALA A 49 -5.10 -0.47 5.42
C ALA A 49 -5.34 -1.98 5.35
N ASN A 50 -5.79 -2.59 6.45
CA ASN A 50 -6.06 -4.01 6.56
C ASN A 50 -7.41 -4.44 5.96
N GLY A 51 -8.33 -3.49 5.76
CA GLY A 51 -9.64 -3.71 5.16
C GLY A 51 -9.62 -3.91 3.66
N THR A 52 -8.46 -3.75 3.01
CA THR A 52 -8.29 -3.94 1.57
C THR A 52 -7.82 -5.37 1.24
N GLY A 53 -8.02 -5.79 -0.02
CA GLY A 53 -7.43 -7.03 -0.54
C GLY A 53 -5.94 -6.94 -0.87
N PHE A 54 -5.34 -5.75 -0.75
CA PHE A 54 -3.93 -5.50 -1.05
C PHE A 54 -3.03 -5.92 0.12
N GLY A 55 -1.74 -6.11 -0.14
CA GLY A 55 -0.84 -6.56 0.92
C GLY A 55 0.59 -6.78 0.43
N LEU A 56 1.04 -6.04 -0.59
CA LEU A 56 2.41 -6.15 -1.06
C LEU A 56 3.36 -5.36 -0.17
N ALA A 57 3.06 -4.07 0.06
CA ALA A 57 3.94 -3.18 0.77
C ALA A 57 3.16 -2.04 1.43
N ALA A 58 3.70 -1.53 2.53
CA ALA A 58 3.21 -0.35 3.22
C ALA A 58 4.37 0.50 3.73
N THR A 59 4.12 1.78 3.94
CA THR A 59 5.07 2.69 4.59
C THR A 59 4.33 3.50 5.65
N VAL A 60 4.94 3.61 6.82
CA VAL A 60 4.46 4.44 7.93
C VAL A 60 5.47 5.55 8.17
N TYR A 61 5.04 6.79 8.05
CA TYR A 61 5.83 7.97 8.41
C TYR A 61 5.32 8.54 9.73
N THR A 62 6.11 8.41 10.78
CA THR A 62 5.74 8.89 12.12
C THR A 62 6.96 9.08 13.00
N HIS A 63 6.89 10.05 13.92
CA HIS A 63 7.86 10.23 15.01
C HIS A 63 7.40 9.57 16.33
N ASP A 64 6.13 9.14 16.40
CA ASP A 64 5.59 8.47 17.59
C ASP A 64 6.13 7.04 17.68
N PRO A 65 6.85 6.69 18.77
CA PRO A 65 7.41 5.35 18.95
C PRO A 65 6.34 4.25 19.07
N VAL A 66 5.14 4.58 19.58
CA VAL A 66 4.03 3.63 19.65
C VAL A 66 3.52 3.29 18.27
N HIS A 67 3.36 4.30 17.39
CA HIS A 67 2.98 4.07 16.00
C HIS A 67 4.05 3.28 15.23
N GLN A 68 5.34 3.56 15.49
CA GLN A 68 6.43 2.79 14.88
C GLN A 68 6.37 1.31 15.27
N GLN A 69 6.16 1.01 16.54
CA GLN A 69 6.02 -0.36 17.03
C GLN A 69 4.81 -1.05 16.42
N ARG A 70 3.70 -0.34 16.32
CA ARG A 70 2.43 -0.87 15.81
C ARG A 70 2.34 -0.91 14.28
N ALA A 71 3.31 -0.38 13.57
CA ALA A 71 3.39 -0.52 12.12
C ALA A 71 3.37 -2.00 11.65
N GLY A 72 3.86 -2.92 12.50
CA GLY A 72 3.79 -4.37 12.26
C GLY A 72 2.37 -4.96 12.26
N ASP A 73 1.36 -4.23 12.74
CA ASP A 73 -0.04 -4.65 12.68
C ASP A 73 -0.65 -4.51 11.27
N ILE A 74 0.04 -3.82 10.36
CA ILE A 74 -0.36 -3.68 8.97
C ILE A 74 -0.07 -4.99 8.22
N ARG A 75 -1.09 -5.55 7.58
CA ARG A 75 -1.01 -6.80 6.80
C ARG A 75 -0.36 -6.58 5.44
N ALA A 76 0.93 -6.32 5.43
CA ALA A 76 1.72 -6.22 4.21
C ALA A 76 2.96 -7.11 4.30
N ALA A 77 3.47 -7.54 3.14
CA ALA A 77 4.69 -8.34 3.07
C ALA A 77 5.92 -7.56 3.52
N LEU A 78 5.93 -6.27 3.24
CA LEU A 78 6.96 -5.33 3.63
C LEU A 78 6.32 -4.11 4.27
N VAL A 79 6.81 -3.72 5.44
CA VAL A 79 6.40 -2.47 6.08
C VAL A 79 7.67 -1.67 6.38
N TRP A 80 7.77 -0.48 5.81
CA TRP A 80 8.85 0.46 6.09
C TRP A 80 8.40 1.52 7.09
N ILE A 81 9.31 1.95 7.94
CA ILE A 81 9.10 3.03 8.89
C ILE A 81 10.03 4.17 8.53
N ASN A 82 9.48 5.35 8.24
CA ASN A 82 10.21 6.56 7.85
C ASN A 82 11.20 6.34 6.69
N ALA A 83 10.92 5.38 5.84
CA ALA A 83 11.73 5.01 4.70
C ALA A 83 10.86 4.54 3.54
N TRP A 84 11.40 4.56 2.34
CA TRP A 84 10.74 4.03 1.15
C TRP A 84 11.67 3.08 0.42
N GLN A 85 11.21 1.85 0.19
CA GLN A 85 11.95 0.82 -0.57
C GLN A 85 13.42 0.62 -0.14
N GLN A 86 13.71 0.80 1.13
CA GLN A 86 15.01 0.43 1.67
C GLN A 86 15.04 -1.08 1.89
N GLY A 87 15.89 -1.74 1.17
CA GLY A 87 16.09 -3.20 1.24
C GLY A 87 16.63 -3.69 -0.08
N GLY A 88 17.69 -4.48 -0.04
CA GLY A 88 18.28 -5.04 -1.24
C GLY A 88 17.40 -6.12 -1.87
N VAL A 89 17.72 -6.50 -3.09
CA VAL A 89 17.09 -7.59 -3.85
C VAL A 89 17.09 -8.95 -3.11
N ASN A 90 17.79 -9.07 -2.00
CA ASN A 90 17.89 -10.27 -1.17
C ASN A 90 16.82 -10.31 -0.04
N ALA A 91 15.97 -9.33 0.10
CA ALA A 91 14.88 -9.38 1.07
C ALA A 91 13.82 -10.39 0.59
N THR A 92 13.72 -11.50 1.28
CA THR A 92 12.63 -12.46 1.05
C THR A 92 11.36 -11.88 1.63
N TYR A 93 10.33 -11.74 0.82
CA TYR A 93 9.02 -11.31 1.30
C TYR A 93 7.91 -12.27 0.86
N GLU A 94 6.95 -12.48 1.74
CA GLU A 94 5.72 -13.22 1.44
C GLU A 94 4.56 -12.23 1.37
N PRO A 95 3.96 -12.01 0.18
CA PRO A 95 2.86 -11.06 0.04
C PRO A 95 1.60 -11.55 0.76
N TRP A 96 0.86 -10.61 1.34
CA TRP A 96 -0.46 -10.82 1.95
C TRP A 96 -1.58 -10.58 0.92
N GLY A 97 -2.80 -10.94 1.27
CA GLY A 97 -3.99 -10.66 0.48
C GLY A 97 -4.00 -11.33 -0.90
N GLN A 98 -4.45 -10.60 -1.89
CA GLN A 98 -4.61 -11.11 -3.26
C GLN A 98 -3.30 -11.54 -3.91
N ARG A 99 -2.17 -10.94 -3.54
CA ARG A 99 -0.84 -11.27 -4.04
C ARG A 99 -0.34 -12.64 -3.55
N ARG A 100 -0.99 -13.21 -2.52
CA ARG A 100 -0.66 -14.54 -2.00
C ARG A 100 -1.14 -15.70 -2.91
N ARG A 101 -2.08 -15.45 -3.81
CA ARG A 101 -2.72 -16.51 -4.63
C ARG A 101 -1.83 -17.12 -5.71
N GLY A 102 -0.64 -16.58 -5.98
CA GLY A 102 0.25 -17.03 -7.06
C GLY A 102 1.44 -17.90 -6.65
N ARG A 103 1.70 -18.14 -5.36
CA ARG A 103 2.86 -18.93 -4.93
C ARG A 103 2.48 -20.36 -4.52
N ARG A 104 2.84 -21.33 -5.35
CA ARG A 104 3.10 -22.70 -4.89
C ARG A 104 4.26 -22.63 -3.88
N ARG A 105 4.04 -23.21 -2.69
CA ARG A 105 5.11 -23.42 -1.71
C ARG A 105 6.24 -24.23 -2.35
N GLY A 106 7.28 -23.57 -2.78
CA GLY A 106 8.56 -24.18 -2.97
C GLY A 106 9.25 -24.19 -1.60
N ARG A 107 9.32 -25.34 -0.94
CA ARG A 107 10.24 -25.56 0.18
C ARG A 107 11.64 -25.29 -0.37
N LEU A 108 12.32 -24.30 0.16
CA LEU A 108 13.77 -24.25 0.07
C LEU A 108 14.29 -25.20 1.14
N VAL A 109 15.00 -26.24 0.69
CA VAL A 109 15.82 -27.15 1.48
C VAL A 109 17.14 -26.45 1.74
#